data_a76cfe604c0956990cfa507f5d298c4c
#
_entry.id   a76cfe604c0956990cfa507f5d298c4c
#
_cell.length_a   1.000
_cell.length_b   1.000
_cell.length_c   1.000
_cell.angle_alpha   90.00
_cell.angle_beta   90.00
_cell.angle_gamma   90.00
#
_symmetry.space_group_name_H-M   'P 1'
#
loop_
_entity.id
_entity.type
_entity.pdbx_description
1 polymer ?
#
loop_
_entity_poly.entity_id
_entity_poly.type
_entity_poly.pdbx_seq_one_letter_code
_entity_poly.pdbx_strand_id
1 'polypeptide(L)'
;MLVTRRNQDFMPTLFNELMNWNDTTYSTPRMNIMETKDNYKLELCIPGLTKEDVKLSIDAEGNLVVEMVKEMKNEKKENKEEMRYLRHEFSVEHFRQTVMLPEDIHKEQISAKVENGILDIVIPKVTVEEKKQAMQTIEVC
;
A
#
# COMPACT_ATOMS: atom_id res chain seq x y z
N MET A 1 31.96 9.65 1.52
CA MET A 1 30.97 8.65 1.20
C MET A 1 29.91 9.15 0.27
N LEU A 2 29.80 8.48 -0.80
CA LEU A 2 28.91 8.90 -1.81
C LEU A 2 27.57 8.28 -1.63
N VAL A 3 26.69 9.05 -1.14
CA VAL A 3 25.31 8.72 -1.35
C VAL A 3 25.04 9.00 -2.80
N THR A 4 25.06 8.00 -3.60
CA THR A 4 24.57 8.14 -4.92
C THR A 4 23.12 8.51 -4.83
N ARG A 5 22.89 9.76 -4.94
CA ARG A 5 21.58 10.17 -5.28
C ARG A 5 21.36 9.84 -6.71
N ARG A 6 20.97 8.64 -6.91
CA ARG A 6 20.24 8.42 -8.11
C ARG A 6 19.10 9.37 -8.13
N ASN A 7 18.80 9.85 -9.27
CA ASN A 7 17.59 10.54 -9.52
C ASN A 7 16.51 9.95 -8.72
N GLN A 8 16.12 10.71 -7.77
CA GLN A 8 15.10 10.34 -6.93
C GLN A 8 13.94 10.10 -7.78
N ASP A 9 13.73 8.87 -7.99
CA ASP A 9 12.51 8.46 -8.55
C ASP A 9 11.42 9.09 -7.70
N PHE A 10 10.50 9.67 -8.34
CA PHE A 10 9.38 10.37 -7.79
C PHE A 10 8.65 9.54 -6.72
N MET A 11 8.60 8.23 -6.89
CA MET A 11 7.91 7.32 -5.97
C MET A 11 8.45 7.32 -4.55
N PRO A 12 9.76 7.25 -4.31
CA PRO A 12 10.26 7.28 -2.93
C PRO A 12 9.85 8.53 -2.18
N THR A 13 9.78 9.67 -2.86
CA THR A 13 9.38 10.91 -2.22
C THR A 13 7.91 10.89 -1.84
N LEU A 14 7.06 10.42 -2.72
CA LEU A 14 5.63 10.29 -2.43
C LEU A 14 5.37 9.33 -1.29
N PHE A 15 6.02 8.19 -1.32
CA PHE A 15 5.85 7.22 -0.24
C PHE A 15 6.41 7.75 1.08
N ASN A 16 7.49 8.50 1.04
CA ASN A 16 8.02 9.14 2.23
C ASN A 16 7.04 10.12 2.85
N GLU A 17 6.39 10.92 2.04
CA GLU A 17 5.37 11.84 2.54
C GLU A 17 4.18 11.10 3.17
N LEU A 18 3.78 10.00 2.56
CA LEU A 18 2.73 9.17 3.09
C LEU A 18 3.12 8.50 4.41
N MET A 19 4.38 8.07 4.50
CA MET A 19 4.88 7.40 5.70
C MET A 19 5.17 8.35 6.85
N ASN A 20 5.37 9.63 6.57
CA ASN A 20 5.55 10.65 7.60
C ASN A 20 4.26 11.13 8.22
N TRP A 21 3.20 10.49 7.90
CA TRP A 21 1.93 10.84 8.47
C TRP A 21 1.91 10.46 9.94
N ASN A 22 1.97 11.46 10.77
CA ASN A 22 1.97 11.31 12.21
C ASN A 22 0.57 11.01 12.75
N ASP A 23 -0.07 10.00 12.25
CA ASP A 23 -1.26 9.54 12.91
C ASP A 23 -0.86 8.59 14.01
N THR A 24 -0.78 9.11 15.21
CA THR A 24 -0.36 8.35 16.38
C THR A 24 -1.43 7.40 16.90
N THR A 25 -2.61 7.42 16.31
CA THR A 25 -3.73 6.61 16.79
C THR A 25 -3.73 5.18 16.27
N TYR A 26 -3.03 4.92 15.17
CA TYR A 26 -3.01 3.60 14.57
C TYR A 26 -1.58 3.22 14.21
N SER A 27 -1.19 2.02 14.58
CA SER A 27 0.11 1.51 14.15
C SER A 27 0.03 1.22 12.65
N THR A 28 0.83 1.92 11.87
CA THR A 28 0.95 1.68 10.45
C THR A 28 1.73 0.38 10.24
N PRO A 29 1.26 -0.53 9.41
CA PRO A 29 2.02 -1.74 9.14
C PRO A 29 3.33 -1.41 8.43
N ARG A 30 4.33 -2.24 8.65
CA ARG A 30 5.60 -2.10 7.95
C ARG A 30 5.38 -2.43 6.49
N MET A 31 5.97 -1.64 5.62
CA MET A 31 5.76 -1.74 4.19
C MET A 31 7.08 -1.74 3.46
N ASN A 32 7.20 -2.64 2.50
CA ASN A 32 8.25 -2.61 1.50
C ASN A 32 7.66 -2.14 0.18
N ILE A 33 8.38 -1.32 -0.52
CA ILE A 33 7.99 -0.85 -1.84
C ILE A 33 9.14 -1.14 -2.78
N MET A 34 8.84 -1.88 -3.83
CA MET A 34 9.83 -2.28 -4.81
C MET A 34 9.39 -1.84 -6.19
N GLU A 35 10.33 -1.44 -6.99
CA GLU A 35 10.08 -1.08 -8.37
C GLU A 35 10.87 -2.00 -9.28
N THR A 36 10.18 -2.56 -10.28
CA THR A 36 10.82 -3.29 -11.36
C THR A 36 10.61 -2.54 -12.66
N LYS A 37 11.15 -3.06 -13.73
CA LYS A 37 10.93 -2.48 -15.06
C LYS A 37 9.45 -2.49 -15.43
N ASP A 38 8.70 -3.48 -14.98
CA ASP A 38 7.33 -3.72 -15.44
C ASP A 38 6.26 -3.37 -14.41
N ASN A 39 6.62 -3.26 -13.14
CA ASN A 39 5.62 -3.02 -12.10
C ASN A 39 6.21 -2.41 -10.85
N TYR A 40 5.31 -1.97 -9.98
CA TYR A 40 5.61 -1.68 -8.59
C TYR A 40 5.02 -2.78 -7.74
N LYS A 41 5.72 -3.15 -6.67
CA LYS A 41 5.24 -4.14 -5.71
C LYS A 41 5.25 -3.56 -4.32
N LEU A 42 4.14 -3.71 -3.64
CA LEU A 42 4.01 -3.31 -2.24
C LEU A 42 3.83 -4.56 -1.40
N GLU A 43 4.57 -4.63 -0.31
CA GLU A 43 4.40 -5.69 0.67
C GLU A 43 4.08 -5.07 2.01
N LEU A 44 2.94 -5.40 2.57
CA LEU A 44 2.56 -4.94 3.90
C LEU A 44 2.59 -6.11 4.86
N CYS A 45 3.35 -5.94 5.94
CA CYS A 45 3.49 -6.98 6.96
C CYS A 45 2.42 -6.79 8.03
N ILE A 46 1.45 -7.67 8.02
CA ILE A 46 0.30 -7.58 8.92
C ILE A 46 0.08 -8.95 9.57
N PRO A 47 0.55 -9.15 10.80
CA PRO A 47 0.40 -10.44 11.47
C PRO A 47 -1.07 -10.84 11.59
N GLY A 48 -1.36 -12.09 11.24
CA GLY A 48 -2.71 -12.63 11.36
C GLY A 48 -3.69 -12.19 10.28
N LEU A 49 -3.21 -11.52 9.24
CA LEU A 49 -4.06 -11.05 8.16
C LEU A 49 -4.63 -12.20 7.34
N THR A 50 -5.93 -12.13 7.07
CA THR A 50 -6.58 -12.99 6.09
C THR A 50 -7.17 -12.15 4.98
N LYS A 51 -7.47 -12.76 3.85
CA LYS A 51 -7.99 -12.02 2.69
C LYS A 51 -9.37 -11.39 2.97
N GLU A 52 -10.12 -11.95 3.88
CA GLU A 52 -11.43 -11.42 4.26
C GLU A 52 -11.32 -10.12 5.03
N ASP A 53 -10.17 -9.88 5.65
CA ASP A 53 -9.95 -8.70 6.46
C ASP A 53 -9.54 -7.47 5.62
N VAL A 54 -9.14 -7.67 4.38
CA VAL A 54 -8.57 -6.63 3.53
C VAL A 54 -9.54 -6.18 2.47
N LYS A 55 -9.64 -4.88 2.31
CA LYS A 55 -10.37 -4.27 1.22
C LYS A 55 -9.46 -3.29 0.49
N LEU A 56 -9.34 -3.47 -0.80
CA LEU A 56 -8.61 -2.55 -1.67
C LEU A 56 -9.59 -1.83 -2.57
N SER A 57 -9.37 -0.55 -2.75
CA SER A 57 -10.21 0.26 -3.63
C SER A 57 -9.40 1.40 -4.22
N ILE A 58 -9.91 1.97 -5.29
CA ILE A 58 -9.38 3.20 -5.88
C ILE A 58 -10.39 4.30 -5.54
N ASP A 59 -9.90 5.37 -4.95
CA ASP A 59 -10.78 6.47 -4.57
C ASP A 59 -11.08 7.39 -5.77
N ALA A 60 -11.88 8.43 -5.52
CA ALA A 60 -12.27 9.37 -6.58
C ALA A 60 -11.09 10.16 -7.14
N GLU A 61 -10.01 10.28 -6.39
CA GLU A 61 -8.81 10.98 -6.81
C GLU A 61 -7.80 10.06 -7.50
N GLY A 62 -8.12 8.79 -7.63
CA GLY A 62 -7.26 7.80 -8.26
C GLY A 62 -6.20 7.21 -7.34
N ASN A 63 -6.34 7.35 -6.06
CA ASN A 63 -5.42 6.78 -5.08
C ASN A 63 -5.84 5.37 -4.69
N LEU A 64 -4.85 4.54 -4.36
CA LEU A 64 -5.12 3.20 -3.83
C LEU A 64 -5.41 3.31 -2.34
N VAL A 65 -6.56 2.81 -1.93
CA VAL A 65 -6.93 2.76 -0.52
C VAL A 65 -6.83 1.32 -0.04
N VAL A 66 -5.98 1.11 0.94
CA VAL A 66 -5.82 -0.18 1.61
C VAL A 66 -6.48 -0.08 2.97
N GLU A 67 -7.49 -0.88 3.17
CA GLU A 67 -8.22 -0.88 4.44
C GLU A 67 -8.25 -2.28 5.01
N MET A 68 -7.93 -2.39 6.27
CA MET A 68 -8.07 -3.62 7.01
C MET A 68 -9.07 -3.40 8.14
N VAL A 69 -10.06 -4.27 8.17
CA VAL A 69 -11.02 -4.32 9.27
C VAL A 69 -11.00 -5.73 9.80
N LYS A 70 -10.44 -5.90 10.96
CA LYS A 70 -10.50 -7.17 11.67
C LYS A 70 -11.57 -7.08 12.73
N GLU A 71 -12.59 -7.90 12.59
CA GLU A 71 -13.61 -7.99 13.61
C GLU A 71 -13.01 -8.53 14.90
N MET A 72 -12.88 -7.66 15.86
CA MET A 72 -12.53 -8.08 17.20
C MET A 72 -13.76 -8.74 17.80
N LYS A 73 -13.72 -10.05 17.88
CA LYS A 73 -14.71 -10.75 18.67
C LYS A 73 -14.57 -10.32 20.11
N ASN A 74 -15.57 -9.61 20.59
CA ASN A 74 -15.66 -9.24 21.99
C ASN A 74 -15.89 -10.46 22.89
N GLU A 75 -15.09 -11.49 22.70
CA GLU A 75 -15.32 -12.75 23.39
C GLU A 75 -14.97 -12.74 24.86
N LYS A 76 -14.52 -11.61 25.41
CA LYS A 76 -13.93 -11.78 26.73
C LYS A 76 -13.96 -10.58 27.62
N LYS A 77 -15.13 -10.12 27.84
CA LYS A 77 -15.32 -9.27 29.02
C LYS A 77 -15.25 -10.02 30.34
N GLU A 78 -15.29 -11.34 30.29
CA GLU A 78 -15.43 -12.14 31.51
C GLU A 78 -14.13 -12.60 32.18
N ASN A 79 -13.02 -12.63 31.44
CA ASN A 79 -11.72 -13.07 31.95
C ASN A 79 -10.66 -12.00 31.79
N LYS A 80 -10.99 -10.82 32.20
CA LYS A 80 -10.01 -9.77 32.14
C LYS A 80 -9.08 -9.84 33.33
N GLU A 81 -8.01 -10.55 33.12
CA GLU A 81 -6.80 -10.12 33.80
C GLU A 81 -6.50 -8.75 33.32
N GLU A 82 -6.33 -7.82 34.22
CA GLU A 82 -5.94 -6.46 33.88
C GLU A 82 -4.54 -6.49 33.27
N MET A 83 -4.49 -6.59 31.95
CA MET A 83 -3.24 -6.53 31.22
C MET A 83 -2.92 -5.12 30.84
N ARG A 84 -1.73 -4.68 31.10
CA ARG A 84 -1.22 -3.44 30.57
C ARG A 84 0.02 -3.74 29.76
N TYR A 85 0.19 -3.03 28.65
CA TYR A 85 1.37 -3.16 27.83
C TYR A 85 2.55 -2.49 28.52
N LEU A 86 3.66 -3.20 28.66
CA LEU A 86 4.95 -2.60 28.99
C LEU A 86 5.68 -2.13 27.73
N ARG A 87 5.36 -2.73 26.61
CA ARG A 87 5.83 -2.32 25.30
C ARG A 87 4.72 -2.63 24.29
N HIS A 88 4.40 -1.69 23.46
CA HIS A 88 3.35 -1.84 22.45
C HIS A 88 3.87 -1.29 21.13
N GLU A 89 4.40 -2.17 20.31
CA GLU A 89 5.02 -1.78 19.03
C GLU A 89 4.12 -2.04 17.84
N PHE A 90 3.14 -2.91 17.98
CA PHE A 90 2.21 -3.17 16.89
C PHE A 90 0.82 -3.46 17.39
N SER A 91 -0.14 -3.27 16.49
CA SER A 91 -1.53 -3.63 16.72
C SER A 91 -2.08 -4.19 15.42
N VAL A 92 -2.97 -5.16 15.52
CA VAL A 92 -3.62 -5.81 14.37
C VAL A 92 -5.10 -5.46 14.29
N GLU A 93 -5.48 -4.32 14.79
CA GLU A 93 -6.88 -3.93 14.81
C GLU A 93 -7.34 -3.41 13.46
N HIS A 94 -7.40 -2.13 13.33
CA HIS A 94 -7.92 -1.50 12.12
C HIS A 94 -6.91 -0.53 11.56
N PHE A 95 -6.70 -0.54 10.25
CA PHE A 95 -5.97 0.55 9.62
C PHE A 95 -6.57 0.88 8.27
N ARG A 96 -6.32 2.10 7.86
CA ARG A 96 -6.64 2.57 6.53
C ARG A 96 -5.48 3.42 6.04
N GLN A 97 -4.98 3.07 4.88
CA GLN A 97 -3.89 3.81 4.28
C GLN A 97 -4.20 4.13 2.83
N THR A 98 -3.91 5.35 2.45
CA THR A 98 -4.08 5.80 1.07
C THR A 98 -2.70 5.91 0.44
N VAL A 99 -2.52 5.27 -0.70
CA VAL A 99 -1.27 5.29 -1.45
C VAL A 99 -1.51 6.06 -2.73
N MET A 100 -0.76 7.12 -2.92
CA MET A 100 -0.81 7.89 -4.17
C MET A 100 -0.18 7.06 -5.27
N LEU A 101 -0.88 6.94 -6.38
CA LEU A 101 -0.42 6.15 -7.52
C LEU A 101 0.16 7.05 -8.60
N PRO A 102 1.24 6.61 -9.26
CA PRO A 102 1.74 7.32 -10.44
C PRO A 102 0.73 7.25 -11.59
N GLU A 103 0.90 8.10 -12.56
CA GLU A 103 0.00 8.13 -13.71
C GLU A 103 0.26 7.00 -14.71
N ASP A 104 1.48 6.48 -14.73
CA ASP A 104 1.93 5.49 -15.72
C ASP A 104 1.68 4.05 -15.30
N ILE A 105 0.51 3.79 -14.76
CA ILE A 105 0.13 2.46 -14.30
C ILE A 105 -1.23 2.04 -14.85
N HIS A 106 -1.44 0.72 -14.85
CA HIS A 106 -2.73 0.14 -15.19
C HIS A 106 -3.54 -0.11 -13.91
N LYS A 107 -4.37 0.85 -13.55
CA LYS A 107 -5.17 0.75 -12.31
C LYS A 107 -6.12 -0.44 -12.31
N GLU A 108 -6.64 -0.78 -13.47
CA GLU A 108 -7.57 -1.91 -13.62
C GLU A 108 -6.89 -3.27 -13.52
N GLN A 109 -5.56 -3.30 -13.58
CA GLN A 109 -4.79 -4.54 -13.51
C GLN A 109 -4.07 -4.73 -12.18
N ILE A 110 -4.34 -3.88 -11.22
CA ILE A 110 -3.77 -4.03 -9.88
C ILE A 110 -4.29 -5.34 -9.28
N SER A 111 -3.38 -6.14 -8.77
CA SER A 111 -3.72 -7.40 -8.13
C SER A 111 -3.13 -7.45 -6.74
N ALA A 112 -3.72 -8.27 -5.89
CA ALA A 112 -3.26 -8.42 -4.53
C ALA A 112 -3.50 -9.85 -4.05
N LYS A 113 -2.63 -10.30 -3.16
CA LYS A 113 -2.82 -11.57 -2.48
C LYS A 113 -2.37 -11.46 -1.04
N VAL A 114 -2.94 -12.29 -0.20
CA VAL A 114 -2.54 -12.40 1.20
C VAL A 114 -1.97 -13.78 1.42
N GLU A 115 -0.75 -13.83 1.92
CA GLU A 115 -0.07 -15.08 2.21
C GLU A 115 0.89 -14.88 3.37
N ASN A 116 0.82 -15.75 4.36
CA ASN A 116 1.72 -15.75 5.52
C ASN A 116 1.77 -14.40 6.27
N GLY A 117 0.63 -13.72 6.37
CA GLY A 117 0.59 -12.41 7.04
C GLY A 117 1.13 -11.25 6.22
N ILE A 118 1.43 -11.48 4.96
CA ILE A 118 1.91 -10.45 4.05
C ILE A 118 0.83 -10.16 3.01
N LEU A 119 0.50 -8.88 2.85
CA LEU A 119 -0.33 -8.42 1.75
C LEU A 119 0.59 -7.97 0.63
N ASP A 120 0.58 -8.70 -0.47
CA ASP A 120 1.34 -8.39 -1.67
C ASP A 120 0.44 -7.69 -2.67
N ILE A 121 0.83 -6.52 -3.11
CA ILE A 121 0.09 -5.74 -4.10
C ILE A 121 1.00 -5.52 -5.30
N VAL A 122 0.55 -5.88 -6.48
CA VAL A 122 1.29 -5.68 -7.73
C VAL A 122 0.56 -4.64 -8.58
N ILE A 123 1.29 -3.61 -8.96
CA ILE A 123 0.79 -2.47 -9.72
C ILE A 123 1.53 -2.43 -11.05
N PRO A 124 0.93 -2.93 -12.14
CA PRO A 124 1.60 -2.96 -13.45
C PRO A 124 1.81 -1.56 -14.03
N LYS A 125 2.96 -1.35 -14.63
CA LYS A 125 3.27 -0.12 -15.34
C LYS A 125 2.74 -0.18 -16.76
N VAL A 126 2.41 0.99 -17.30
CA VAL A 126 2.15 1.14 -18.73
C VAL A 126 3.46 0.92 -19.48
N THR A 127 3.46 0.06 -20.47
CA THR A 127 4.66 -0.23 -21.25
C THR A 127 4.98 0.91 -22.21
N VAL A 128 6.23 0.95 -22.65
CA VAL A 128 6.65 1.95 -23.64
C VAL A 128 5.86 1.82 -24.95
N GLU A 129 5.53 0.59 -25.33
CA GLU A 129 4.74 0.33 -26.51
C GLU A 129 3.31 0.83 -26.36
N GLU A 130 2.70 0.62 -25.19
CA GLU A 130 1.37 1.13 -24.92
C GLU A 130 1.33 2.65 -24.91
N LYS A 131 2.36 3.30 -24.39
CA LYS A 131 2.48 4.75 -24.44
C LYS A 131 2.54 5.25 -25.87
N LYS A 132 3.25 4.55 -26.74
CA LYS A 132 3.31 4.89 -28.16
C LYS A 132 1.96 4.73 -28.85
N GLN A 133 1.23 3.68 -28.52
CA GLN A 133 -0.11 3.43 -29.06
C GLN A 133 -1.14 4.46 -28.60
N ALA A 134 -0.95 5.01 -27.41
CA ALA A 134 -1.84 6.04 -26.89
C ALA A 134 -1.62 7.41 -27.52
N MET A 135 -0.51 7.61 -28.22
CA MET A 135 -0.24 8.85 -28.89
C MET A 135 -1.09 8.98 -30.17
N GLN A 136 -1.89 10.01 -30.21
CA GLN A 136 -2.68 10.31 -31.40
C GLN A 136 -1.90 11.26 -32.29
N THR A 137 -1.74 10.87 -33.54
CA THR A 137 -1.16 11.71 -34.55
C THR A 137 -2.27 12.48 -35.28
N ILE A 138 -2.16 13.79 -35.28
CA ILE A 138 -3.11 14.64 -36.00
C ILE A 138 -2.47 15.05 -37.31
N GLU A 139 -3.11 14.70 -38.42
CA GLU A 139 -2.65 15.13 -39.71
C GLU A 139 -2.97 16.61 -39.91
N VAL A 140 -1.98 17.35 -40.36
CA VAL A 140 -2.15 18.76 -40.72
C VAL A 140 -2.37 18.86 -42.23
N CYS A 141 -3.51 19.35 -42.59
CA CYS A 141 -3.81 19.60 -44.01
C CYS A 141 -3.21 20.92 -44.49
#